data_6fe32470fbdf47bf477c2926e2f931ff
#
_entry.id   6fe32470fbdf47bf477c2926e2f931ff
#
_cell.length_a   1.000
_cell.length_b   1.000
_cell.length_c   1.000
_cell.angle_alpha   90.00
_cell.angle_beta   90.00
_cell.angle_gamma   90.00
#
_symmetry.space_group_name_H-M   'P 1'
#
loop_
_entity.id
_entity.type
_entity.pdbx_description
1 polymer ?
#
loop_
_entity_poly.entity_id
_entity_poly.type
_entity_poly.pdbx_seq_one_letter_code
_entity_poly.pdbx_strand_id
1 'polypeptide(L)'
;EIAKTKEFIDRFRYKATKASLVQSRIKQLEKVELIEVEEDDAVMNFHFPAPPAGAHSVVRLEKVSKHYGSVSVFENVDFEIVKGDRIAIVGVNGAGKSTFSRLISGGEAPSSGSVTMGRHTQVAFFSQTHADDLDPEKTILECVEAAATRESAPMVRNLLGCFLFRGDDVHKRVGVLSGGERSRVALVCMLLHPANFLILDEPTNHLDIQSQQVLQQALSEYPGSYCIVSHNRSFLDPIVTKVLEFVPGEKPRVYLGNVSDYLEKVERNQALAAAAALPPSGAAEPGAGLDRKARRRMEAEIRQKKTRLLRPLQEKLELLEEEIARLETEKTEITSQLERPDVAADTEAVMELTSRFQQTDRQLETCFTQWA
;
A
#
# COMPACT_ATOMS: atom_id res chain seq x y z
N GLU A 1 6.82 3.36 -28.52
CA GLU A 1 7.40 4.00 -29.72
C GLU A 1 7.75 2.99 -30.82
N ILE A 2 8.41 1.86 -30.52
CA ILE A 2 8.77 0.81 -31.48
C ILE A 2 7.53 0.29 -32.23
N ALA A 3 6.43 -0.03 -31.53
CA ALA A 3 5.19 -0.49 -32.14
C ALA A 3 4.61 0.53 -33.11
N LYS A 4 4.55 1.80 -32.76
CA LYS A 4 4.09 2.91 -33.63
C LYS A 4 4.99 3.10 -34.84
N THR A 5 6.29 2.91 -34.70
CA THR A 5 7.25 3.02 -35.78
C THR A 5 7.12 1.84 -36.75
N LYS A 6 6.89 0.61 -36.24
CA LYS A 6 6.58 -0.56 -37.07
C LYS A 6 5.28 -0.38 -37.86
N GLU A 7 4.23 0.07 -37.20
CA GLU A 7 2.92 0.36 -37.89
C GLU A 7 3.06 1.44 -38.96
N PHE A 8 3.86 2.47 -38.72
CA PHE A 8 4.16 3.49 -39.73
C PHE A 8 4.91 2.90 -40.92
N ILE A 9 5.92 2.06 -40.72
CA ILE A 9 6.69 1.39 -41.76
C ILE A 9 5.77 0.52 -42.61
N ASP A 10 4.92 -0.31 -42.01
CA ASP A 10 4.00 -1.20 -42.71
C ASP A 10 2.96 -0.43 -43.55
N ARG A 11 2.44 0.67 -43.01
CA ARG A 11 1.44 1.51 -43.67
C ARG A 11 1.98 2.27 -44.89
N PHE A 12 3.28 2.62 -44.89
CA PHE A 12 3.88 3.46 -45.90
C PHE A 12 4.94 2.77 -46.76
N ARG A 13 5.23 1.48 -46.55
CA ARG A 13 6.27 0.68 -47.23
C ARG A 13 6.15 0.67 -48.73
N TYR A 14 4.93 0.76 -49.24
CA TYR A 14 4.64 0.68 -50.69
C TYR A 14 4.44 2.05 -51.36
N LYS A 15 4.58 3.17 -50.67
CA LYS A 15 4.41 4.51 -51.24
C LYS A 15 5.76 5.08 -51.68
N ALA A 16 6.01 5.18 -53.00
CA ALA A 16 7.25 5.69 -53.59
C ALA A 16 7.65 7.08 -53.07
N THR A 17 6.69 7.97 -52.81
CA THR A 17 6.89 9.33 -52.29
C THR A 17 7.38 9.39 -50.84
N LYS A 18 7.32 8.28 -50.12
CA LYS A 18 7.77 8.19 -48.70
C LYS A 18 8.89 7.18 -48.49
N ALA A 19 9.47 6.61 -49.53
CA ALA A 19 10.49 5.58 -49.47
C ALA A 19 11.72 6.01 -48.66
N SER A 20 12.22 7.23 -48.83
CA SER A 20 13.34 7.79 -48.06
C SER A 20 13.03 7.89 -46.55
N LEU A 21 11.81 8.30 -46.20
CA LEU A 21 11.38 8.43 -44.80
C LEU A 21 11.21 7.07 -44.15
N VAL A 22 10.69 6.09 -44.87
CA VAL A 22 10.56 4.70 -44.38
C VAL A 22 11.93 4.06 -44.18
N GLN A 23 12.88 4.24 -45.09
CA GLN A 23 14.26 3.77 -44.94
C GLN A 23 14.98 4.41 -43.73
N SER A 24 14.76 5.71 -43.51
CA SER A 24 15.30 6.39 -42.34
C SER A 24 14.76 5.81 -41.04
N ARG A 25 13.46 5.49 -40.96
CA ARG A 25 12.81 4.87 -39.81
C ARG A 25 13.25 3.42 -39.59
N ILE A 26 13.47 2.65 -40.66
CA ILE A 26 14.05 1.30 -40.56
C ILE A 26 15.46 1.37 -39.96
N LYS A 27 16.33 2.26 -40.47
CA LYS A 27 17.69 2.45 -39.95
C LYS A 27 17.69 2.95 -38.50
N GLN A 28 16.68 3.73 -38.07
CA GLN A 28 16.51 4.10 -36.66
C GLN A 28 16.11 2.91 -35.80
N LEU A 29 15.22 2.04 -36.31
CA LEU A 29 14.79 0.82 -35.64
C LEU A 29 15.94 -0.22 -35.50
N GLU A 30 16.77 -0.34 -36.51
CA GLU A 30 17.97 -1.21 -36.52
C GLU A 30 19.06 -0.73 -35.53
N LYS A 31 19.09 0.57 -35.19
CA LYS A 31 20.01 1.15 -34.22
C LYS A 31 19.49 1.11 -32.77
N VAL A 32 18.21 0.80 -32.58
CA VAL A 32 17.66 0.58 -31.25
C VAL A 32 18.10 -0.81 -30.82
N GLU A 33 19.21 -0.89 -30.08
CA GLU A 33 19.50 -2.06 -29.27
C GLU A 33 18.31 -2.23 -28.34
N LEU A 34 17.50 -3.25 -28.61
CA LEU A 34 16.53 -3.74 -27.63
C LEU A 34 17.39 -4.14 -26.43
N ILE A 35 17.30 -3.37 -25.35
CA ILE A 35 17.69 -3.88 -24.04
C ILE A 35 16.70 -5.03 -23.81
N GLU A 36 17.14 -6.24 -24.13
CA GLU A 36 16.49 -7.43 -23.61
C GLU A 36 16.68 -7.28 -22.09
N VAL A 37 15.67 -6.78 -21.43
CA VAL A 37 15.52 -6.98 -20.01
C VAL A 37 15.44 -8.51 -19.94
N GLU A 38 16.55 -9.13 -19.53
CA GLU A 38 16.53 -10.52 -19.14
C GLU A 38 15.36 -10.60 -18.15
N GLU A 39 14.27 -11.24 -18.56
CA GLU A 39 13.21 -11.70 -17.68
C GLU A 39 13.80 -12.82 -16.80
N ASP A 40 14.83 -12.46 -16.03
CA ASP A 40 15.32 -13.25 -14.91
C ASP A 40 14.49 -12.96 -13.65
N ASP A 41 13.28 -12.48 -13.84
CA ASP A 41 12.19 -12.60 -12.89
C ASP A 41 11.61 -14.01 -13.00
N ALA A 42 12.39 -15.00 -12.60
CA ALA A 42 11.80 -16.17 -11.99
C ALA A 42 10.89 -15.62 -10.89
N VAL A 43 9.57 -15.61 -11.16
CA VAL A 43 8.56 -15.14 -10.20
C VAL A 43 8.84 -15.88 -8.91
N MET A 44 9.52 -15.22 -7.98
CA MET A 44 9.86 -15.81 -6.69
C MET A 44 8.55 -15.95 -5.92
N ASN A 45 7.92 -17.09 -6.03
CA ASN A 45 6.71 -17.41 -5.31
C ASN A 45 7.05 -17.91 -3.91
N PHE A 46 6.40 -17.32 -2.94
CA PHE A 46 6.43 -17.77 -1.55
C PHE A 46 5.05 -18.30 -1.17
N HIS A 47 5.02 -19.47 -0.53
CA HIS A 47 3.82 -20.03 0.08
C HIS A 47 4.04 -20.12 1.59
N PHE A 48 3.02 -19.72 2.36
CA PHE A 48 3.08 -19.88 3.81
C PHE A 48 3.23 -21.35 4.20
N PRO A 49 3.92 -21.66 5.32
CA PRO A 49 3.84 -22.96 5.93
C PRO A 49 2.38 -23.38 6.17
N ALA A 50 2.09 -24.67 6.09
CA ALA A 50 0.74 -25.16 6.31
C ALA A 50 0.24 -24.73 7.70
N PRO A 51 -0.89 -23.99 7.80
CA PRO A 51 -1.38 -23.54 9.08
C PRO A 51 -1.88 -24.73 9.92
N PRO A 52 -1.66 -24.71 11.23
CA PRO A 52 -2.18 -25.74 12.12
C PRO A 52 -3.72 -25.72 12.13
N ALA A 53 -4.33 -26.88 12.40
CA ALA A 53 -5.77 -26.97 12.54
C ALA A 53 -6.23 -26.14 13.75
N GLY A 54 -7.19 -25.23 13.55
CA GLY A 54 -7.74 -24.34 14.57
C GLY A 54 -9.27 -24.44 14.67
N ALA A 55 -9.84 -23.84 15.70
CA ALA A 55 -11.27 -23.71 15.90
C ALA A 55 -11.91 -22.81 14.83
N HIS A 56 -13.25 -22.91 14.67
CA HIS A 56 -14.00 -22.01 13.78
C HIS A 56 -13.95 -20.56 14.28
N SER A 57 -14.14 -20.32 15.59
CA SER A 57 -13.97 -19.03 16.22
C SER A 57 -12.48 -18.83 16.52
N VAL A 58 -11.84 -17.87 15.87
CA VAL A 58 -10.42 -17.56 16.01
C VAL A 58 -10.18 -16.62 17.19
N VAL A 59 -10.93 -15.53 17.25
CA VAL A 59 -10.90 -14.57 18.37
C VAL A 59 -12.32 -14.04 18.58
N ARG A 60 -12.75 -13.97 19.85
CA ARG A 60 -14.01 -13.37 20.23
C ARG A 60 -13.79 -12.27 21.26
N LEU A 61 -14.34 -11.10 20.96
CA LEU A 61 -14.37 -9.93 21.82
C LEU A 61 -15.79 -9.74 22.36
N GLU A 62 -15.94 -9.62 23.69
CA GLU A 62 -17.24 -9.40 24.33
C GLU A 62 -17.14 -8.15 25.21
N LYS A 63 -17.87 -7.10 24.81
CA LYS A 63 -17.97 -5.79 25.47
C LYS A 63 -16.59 -5.19 25.79
N VAL A 64 -15.65 -5.35 24.87
CA VAL A 64 -14.26 -4.92 25.05
C VAL A 64 -14.16 -3.41 25.01
N SER A 65 -13.51 -2.81 26.02
CA SER A 65 -13.16 -1.41 26.03
C SER A 65 -11.68 -1.26 26.34
N LYS A 66 -11.06 -0.22 25.78
CA LYS A 66 -9.65 0.12 26.01
C LYS A 66 -9.47 1.60 26.27
N HIS A 67 -8.79 1.89 27.36
CA HIS A 67 -8.45 3.25 27.80
C HIS A 67 -6.96 3.33 28.14
N TYR A 68 -6.35 4.48 27.87
CA TYR A 68 -5.02 4.84 28.32
C TYR A 68 -5.14 6.12 29.17
N GLY A 69 -5.11 5.94 30.50
CA GLY A 69 -5.39 7.03 31.43
C GLY A 69 -6.79 7.60 31.19
N SER A 70 -6.89 8.88 30.82
CA SER A 70 -8.15 9.56 30.53
C SER A 70 -8.62 9.41 29.06
N VAL A 71 -7.80 8.83 28.20
CA VAL A 71 -8.12 8.70 26.77
C VAL A 71 -8.84 7.38 26.53
N SER A 72 -10.10 7.45 26.09
CA SER A 72 -10.84 6.29 25.60
C SER A 72 -10.47 6.04 24.13
N VAL A 73 -10.03 4.82 23.83
CA VAL A 73 -9.69 4.43 22.46
C VAL A 73 -10.93 3.88 21.75
N PHE A 74 -11.61 2.94 22.38
CA PHE A 74 -12.93 2.41 21.96
C PHE A 74 -13.64 1.76 23.15
N GLU A 75 -14.95 1.66 23.06
CA GLU A 75 -15.80 1.18 24.13
C GLU A 75 -16.83 0.16 23.65
N ASN A 76 -17.10 -0.85 24.49
CA ASN A 76 -18.18 -1.81 24.29
C ASN A 76 -18.15 -2.48 22.92
N VAL A 77 -16.98 -2.93 22.46
CA VAL A 77 -16.80 -3.61 21.18
C VAL A 77 -17.15 -5.08 21.34
N ASP A 78 -18.11 -5.53 20.55
CA ASP A 78 -18.45 -6.94 20.36
C ASP A 78 -18.04 -7.30 18.93
N PHE A 79 -17.11 -8.23 18.78
CA PHE A 79 -16.59 -8.63 17.47
C PHE A 79 -16.09 -10.07 17.50
N GLU A 80 -16.29 -10.81 16.43
CA GLU A 80 -15.78 -12.17 16.29
C GLU A 80 -15.06 -12.33 14.96
N ILE A 81 -13.87 -12.91 15.03
CA ILE A 81 -13.07 -13.31 13.88
C ILE A 81 -13.24 -14.82 13.72
N VAL A 82 -13.70 -15.25 12.56
CA VAL A 82 -13.89 -16.66 12.25
C VAL A 82 -12.84 -17.16 11.25
N LYS A 83 -12.69 -18.46 11.19
CA LYS A 83 -11.74 -19.12 10.27
C LYS A 83 -12.02 -18.72 8.82
N GLY A 84 -10.98 -18.30 8.11
CA GLY A 84 -11.04 -17.82 6.74
C GLY A 84 -11.38 -16.33 6.59
N ASP A 85 -11.54 -15.60 7.69
CA ASP A 85 -11.74 -14.15 7.63
C ASP A 85 -10.49 -13.44 7.13
N ARG A 86 -10.70 -12.54 6.17
CA ARG A 86 -9.67 -11.70 5.53
C ARG A 86 -10.06 -10.25 5.74
N ILE A 87 -9.52 -9.63 6.79
CA ILE A 87 -9.99 -8.35 7.32
C ILE A 87 -8.98 -7.26 7.09
N ALA A 88 -9.39 -6.16 6.42
CA ALA A 88 -8.65 -4.90 6.46
C ALA A 88 -9.12 -4.06 7.65
N ILE A 89 -8.19 -3.52 8.42
CA ILE A 89 -8.44 -2.57 9.49
C ILE A 89 -8.09 -1.18 8.98
N VAL A 90 -9.08 -0.31 8.87
CA VAL A 90 -8.94 1.04 8.31
C VAL A 90 -9.39 2.11 9.30
N GLY A 91 -8.96 3.34 9.09
CA GLY A 91 -9.32 4.48 9.92
C GLY A 91 -8.18 5.49 10.04
N VAL A 92 -8.47 6.69 10.53
CA VAL A 92 -7.47 7.74 10.71
C VAL A 92 -6.39 7.36 11.72
N ASN A 93 -5.26 8.03 11.66
CA ASN A 93 -4.19 7.80 12.64
C ASN A 93 -4.67 8.14 14.05
N GLY A 94 -4.32 7.31 15.03
CA GLY A 94 -4.80 7.45 16.41
C GLY A 94 -6.20 6.89 16.67
N ALA A 95 -6.91 6.35 15.69
CA ALA A 95 -8.25 5.77 15.89
C ALA A 95 -8.26 4.43 16.67
N GLY A 96 -7.09 3.90 17.06
CA GLY A 96 -7.00 2.67 17.86
C GLY A 96 -6.70 1.39 17.06
N LYS A 97 -6.34 1.48 15.77
CA LYS A 97 -6.02 0.33 14.92
C LYS A 97 -4.94 -0.58 15.52
N SER A 98 -3.76 -0.03 15.83
CA SER A 98 -2.66 -0.81 16.41
C SER A 98 -2.96 -1.30 17.84
N THR A 99 -3.76 -0.55 18.61
CA THR A 99 -4.25 -1.01 19.93
C THR A 99 -5.15 -2.24 19.76
N PHE A 100 -6.06 -2.21 18.78
CA PHE A 100 -6.91 -3.35 18.47
C PHE A 100 -6.08 -4.56 18.02
N SER A 101 -5.09 -4.36 17.15
CA SER A 101 -4.18 -5.43 16.69
C SER A 101 -3.45 -6.09 17.87
N ARG A 102 -2.94 -5.28 18.84
CA ARG A 102 -2.30 -5.82 20.06
C ARG A 102 -3.28 -6.56 20.97
N LEU A 103 -4.52 -6.11 21.07
CA LEU A 103 -5.55 -6.82 21.86
C LEU A 103 -5.90 -8.18 21.26
N ILE A 104 -6.15 -8.24 19.96
CA ILE A 104 -6.50 -9.50 19.27
C ILE A 104 -5.31 -10.45 19.11
N SER A 105 -4.07 -9.95 19.23
CA SER A 105 -2.88 -10.81 19.28
C SER A 105 -2.63 -11.41 20.67
N GLY A 106 -3.33 -10.93 21.70
CA GLY A 106 -3.08 -11.29 23.09
C GLY A 106 -1.88 -10.57 23.71
N GLY A 107 -1.24 -9.64 22.99
CA GLY A 107 -0.11 -8.84 23.48
C GLY A 107 -0.51 -7.75 24.47
N GLU A 108 -1.80 -7.41 24.54
CA GLU A 108 -2.31 -6.38 25.43
C GLU A 108 -3.67 -6.80 26.03
N ALA A 109 -3.89 -6.51 27.32
CA ALA A 109 -5.16 -6.80 27.98
C ALA A 109 -6.18 -5.67 27.74
N PRO A 110 -7.48 -5.97 27.64
CA PRO A 110 -8.53 -4.96 27.61
C PRO A 110 -8.66 -4.27 28.97
N SER A 111 -9.16 -3.03 28.97
CA SER A 111 -9.49 -2.31 30.23
C SER A 111 -10.79 -2.85 30.85
N SER A 112 -11.73 -3.31 30.03
CA SER A 112 -12.95 -4.02 30.44
C SER A 112 -13.44 -4.93 29.32
N GLY A 113 -14.32 -5.88 29.66
CA GLY A 113 -14.75 -6.92 28.76
C GLY A 113 -13.78 -8.09 28.70
N SER A 114 -13.94 -8.98 27.72
CA SER A 114 -13.10 -10.17 27.55
C SER A 114 -12.70 -10.39 26.10
N VAL A 115 -11.45 -10.80 25.90
CA VAL A 115 -10.90 -11.28 24.63
C VAL A 115 -10.61 -12.77 24.79
N THR A 116 -11.29 -13.61 24.04
CA THR A 116 -11.13 -15.06 24.10
C THR A 116 -10.54 -15.58 22.80
N MET A 117 -9.37 -16.22 22.90
CA MET A 117 -8.76 -16.92 21.78
C MET A 117 -9.41 -18.28 21.57
N GLY A 118 -9.65 -18.63 20.33
CA GLY A 118 -10.11 -19.95 19.93
C GLY A 118 -9.11 -21.05 20.30
N ARG A 119 -9.60 -22.27 20.50
CA ARG A 119 -8.72 -23.43 20.77
C ARG A 119 -7.76 -23.63 19.61
N HIS A 120 -6.49 -23.86 19.93
CA HIS A 120 -5.40 -24.07 18.96
C HIS A 120 -5.19 -22.87 17.98
N THR A 121 -5.63 -21.66 18.35
CA THR A 121 -5.26 -20.47 17.61
C THR A 121 -3.78 -20.17 17.83
N GLN A 122 -3.00 -20.20 16.76
CA GLN A 122 -1.60 -19.79 16.73
C GLN A 122 -1.51 -18.48 15.97
N VAL A 123 -1.13 -17.43 16.69
CA VAL A 123 -1.05 -16.06 16.17
C VAL A 123 0.37 -15.78 15.71
N ALA A 124 0.53 -15.28 14.50
CA ALA A 124 1.74 -14.57 14.09
C ALA A 124 1.40 -13.08 13.98
N PHE A 125 2.09 -12.26 14.76
CA PHE A 125 1.89 -10.83 14.80
C PHE A 125 3.12 -10.10 14.26
N PHE A 126 2.91 -9.22 13.30
CA PHE A 126 3.92 -8.30 12.78
C PHE A 126 3.53 -6.87 13.11
N SER A 127 4.43 -6.13 13.73
CA SER A 127 4.36 -4.68 13.93
C SER A 127 5.72 -4.04 13.68
N GLN A 128 5.74 -2.74 13.50
CA GLN A 128 7.01 -2.01 13.27
C GLN A 128 8.01 -2.16 14.42
N THR A 129 7.55 -2.40 15.64
CA THR A 129 8.42 -2.58 16.83
C THR A 129 9.18 -3.91 16.82
N HIS A 130 8.72 -4.93 16.09
CA HIS A 130 9.43 -6.22 16.01
C HIS A 130 10.80 -6.15 15.31
N ALA A 131 11.05 -5.09 14.56
CA ALA A 131 12.38 -4.83 14.01
C ALA A 131 13.43 -4.53 15.09
N ASP A 132 13.01 -4.00 16.24
CA ASP A 132 13.87 -3.66 17.36
C ASP A 132 14.15 -4.88 18.28
N ASP A 133 13.35 -5.94 18.17
CA ASP A 133 13.51 -7.19 18.94
C ASP A 133 14.57 -8.12 18.33
N LEU A 134 15.05 -7.83 17.12
CA LEU A 134 16.08 -8.63 16.47
C LEU A 134 17.44 -8.46 17.14
N ASP A 135 18.17 -9.56 17.32
CA ASP A 135 19.52 -9.56 17.89
C ASP A 135 20.51 -8.87 16.93
N PRO A 136 21.10 -7.71 17.31
CA PRO A 136 21.97 -6.94 16.43
C PRO A 136 23.30 -7.64 16.10
N GLU A 137 23.72 -8.62 16.92
CA GLU A 137 25.00 -9.34 16.75
C GLU A 137 24.89 -10.49 15.75
N LYS A 138 23.68 -10.99 15.50
CA LYS A 138 23.43 -12.06 14.55
C LYS A 138 23.43 -11.56 13.13
N THR A 139 23.77 -12.44 12.19
CA THR A 139 23.55 -12.19 10.76
C THR A 139 22.07 -12.33 10.40
N ILE A 140 21.68 -11.78 9.26
CA ILE A 140 20.32 -11.94 8.72
C ILE A 140 19.97 -13.43 8.63
N LEU A 141 20.86 -14.24 8.07
CA LEU A 141 20.64 -15.66 7.89
C LEU A 141 20.44 -16.38 9.24
N GLU A 142 21.30 -16.12 10.22
CA GLU A 142 21.19 -16.70 11.57
C GLU A 142 19.87 -16.33 12.26
N CYS A 143 19.42 -15.08 12.11
CA CYS A 143 18.13 -14.64 12.66
C CYS A 143 16.95 -15.38 12.02
N VAL A 144 16.98 -15.50 10.70
CA VAL A 144 15.87 -16.12 9.94
C VAL A 144 15.88 -17.64 10.12
N GLU A 145 17.06 -18.28 10.15
CA GLU A 145 17.17 -19.72 10.43
C GLU A 145 16.72 -20.07 11.87
N ALA A 146 17.01 -19.18 12.84
CA ALA A 146 16.54 -19.37 14.22
C ALA A 146 15.01 -19.25 14.36
N ALA A 147 14.36 -18.47 13.50
CA ALA A 147 12.92 -18.34 13.44
C ALA A 147 12.23 -19.47 12.66
N ALA A 148 12.98 -20.15 11.79
CA ALA A 148 12.43 -21.19 10.96
C ALA A 148 12.16 -22.48 11.74
N THR A 149 11.04 -23.13 11.42
CA THR A 149 10.77 -24.50 11.88
C THR A 149 11.45 -25.50 10.95
N ARG A 150 11.48 -26.79 11.35
CA ARG A 150 12.01 -27.87 10.49
C ARG A 150 11.32 -27.93 9.12
N GLU A 151 10.04 -27.56 9.07
CA GLU A 151 9.23 -27.58 7.84
C GLU A 151 9.51 -26.35 6.96
N SER A 152 9.74 -25.19 7.56
CA SER A 152 9.98 -23.93 6.84
C SER A 152 11.47 -23.66 6.54
N ALA A 153 12.40 -24.38 7.16
CA ALA A 153 13.84 -24.21 6.95
C ALA A 153 14.26 -24.26 5.45
N PRO A 154 13.72 -25.15 4.60
CA PRO A 154 14.06 -25.13 3.17
C PRO A 154 13.65 -23.86 2.43
N MET A 155 12.69 -23.09 2.98
CA MET A 155 12.13 -21.90 2.35
C MET A 155 12.93 -20.63 2.67
N VAL A 156 13.83 -20.66 3.66
CA VAL A 156 14.57 -19.51 4.19
C VAL A 156 15.26 -18.69 3.09
N ARG A 157 16.07 -19.36 2.26
CA ARG A 157 16.85 -18.65 1.22
C ARG A 157 15.96 -18.07 0.12
N ASN A 158 14.92 -18.81 -0.27
CA ASN A 158 13.95 -18.31 -1.25
C ASN A 158 13.21 -17.08 -0.70
N LEU A 159 12.73 -17.15 0.53
CA LEU A 159 12.02 -16.05 1.16
C LEU A 159 12.92 -14.82 1.33
N LEU A 160 14.17 -14.99 1.76
CA LEU A 160 15.14 -13.89 1.81
C LEU A 160 15.33 -13.23 0.45
N GLY A 161 15.44 -14.05 -0.63
CA GLY A 161 15.51 -13.55 -2.00
C GLY A 161 14.29 -12.74 -2.43
N CYS A 162 13.07 -13.18 -2.04
CA CYS A 162 11.82 -12.46 -2.29
C CYS A 162 11.79 -11.06 -1.63
N PHE A 163 12.50 -10.90 -0.51
CA PHE A 163 12.61 -9.64 0.22
C PHE A 163 13.94 -8.92 -0.02
N LEU A 164 14.58 -9.18 -1.19
CA LEU A 164 15.78 -8.51 -1.70
C LEU A 164 17.06 -8.74 -0.89
N PHE A 165 17.14 -9.79 -0.09
CA PHE A 165 18.39 -10.20 0.53
C PHE A 165 19.07 -11.27 -0.33
N ARG A 166 20.02 -10.86 -1.18
CA ARG A 166 20.68 -11.73 -2.18
C ARG A 166 22.19 -11.83 -1.92
N GLY A 167 22.78 -12.95 -2.34
CA GLY A 167 24.24 -13.14 -2.28
C GLY A 167 24.81 -12.96 -0.88
N ASP A 168 25.75 -12.03 -0.73
CA ASP A 168 26.46 -11.76 0.53
C ASP A 168 25.65 -10.94 1.53
N ASP A 169 24.50 -10.36 1.12
CA ASP A 169 23.65 -9.56 2.01
C ASP A 169 23.18 -10.36 3.22
N VAL A 170 22.89 -11.66 3.03
CA VAL A 170 22.40 -12.54 4.10
C VAL A 170 23.40 -12.73 5.25
N HIS A 171 24.67 -12.42 5.02
CA HIS A 171 25.74 -12.50 6.03
C HIS A 171 25.99 -11.18 6.75
N LYS A 172 25.28 -10.09 6.38
CA LYS A 172 25.35 -8.83 7.12
C LYS A 172 24.75 -9.00 8.51
N ARG A 173 25.37 -8.34 9.50
CA ARG A 173 24.80 -8.31 10.86
C ARG A 173 23.55 -7.42 10.89
N VAL A 174 22.57 -7.80 11.68
CA VAL A 174 21.32 -7.04 11.87
C VAL A 174 21.60 -5.62 12.38
N GLY A 175 22.61 -5.44 13.22
CA GLY A 175 22.98 -4.14 13.79
C GLY A 175 23.42 -3.09 12.77
N VAL A 176 23.90 -3.50 11.59
CA VAL A 176 24.34 -2.55 10.52
C VAL A 176 23.23 -2.23 9.52
N LEU A 177 22.07 -2.88 9.62
CA LEU A 177 20.95 -2.69 8.71
C LEU A 177 20.23 -1.37 8.97
N SER A 178 19.71 -0.77 7.89
CA SER A 178 18.73 0.31 8.01
C SER A 178 17.44 -0.15 8.69
N GLY A 179 16.64 0.79 9.21
CA GLY A 179 15.36 0.47 9.83
C GLY A 179 14.42 -0.33 8.90
N GLY A 180 14.38 0.03 7.61
CA GLY A 180 13.59 -0.67 6.61
C GLY A 180 14.07 -2.10 6.34
N GLU A 181 15.40 -2.32 6.27
CA GLU A 181 15.96 -3.66 6.14
C GLU A 181 15.67 -4.52 7.36
N ARG A 182 15.80 -3.98 8.58
CA ARG A 182 15.43 -4.69 9.81
C ARG A 182 13.95 -5.08 9.83
N SER A 183 13.07 -4.16 9.41
CA SER A 183 11.63 -4.47 9.30
C SER A 183 11.36 -5.60 8.30
N ARG A 184 12.06 -5.64 7.15
CA ARG A 184 11.95 -6.76 6.20
C ARG A 184 12.43 -8.07 6.81
N VAL A 185 13.56 -8.09 7.53
CA VAL A 185 14.05 -9.30 8.22
C VAL A 185 13.03 -9.79 9.26
N ALA A 186 12.48 -8.89 10.08
CA ALA A 186 11.45 -9.23 11.07
C ALA A 186 10.19 -9.82 10.41
N LEU A 187 9.77 -9.26 9.27
CA LEU A 187 8.65 -9.80 8.51
C LEU A 187 8.95 -11.20 7.99
N VAL A 188 10.14 -11.43 7.41
CA VAL A 188 10.59 -12.75 6.96
C VAL A 188 10.59 -13.76 8.10
N CYS A 189 11.12 -13.40 9.27
CA CYS A 189 11.08 -14.27 10.46
C CYS A 189 9.65 -14.66 10.84
N MET A 190 8.72 -13.70 10.82
CA MET A 190 7.31 -13.95 11.13
C MET A 190 6.65 -14.88 10.10
N LEU A 191 6.92 -14.68 8.80
CA LEU A 191 6.32 -15.47 7.71
C LEU A 191 6.73 -16.96 7.74
N LEU A 192 7.85 -17.31 8.37
CA LEU A 192 8.33 -18.70 8.51
C LEU A 192 7.63 -19.46 9.65
N HIS A 193 6.96 -18.74 10.56
CA HIS A 193 6.22 -19.39 11.63
C HIS A 193 4.89 -19.96 11.12
N PRO A 194 4.60 -21.25 11.39
CA PRO A 194 3.29 -21.82 11.09
C PRO A 194 2.25 -21.19 12.04
N ALA A 195 1.36 -20.43 11.48
CA ALA A 195 0.26 -19.77 12.22
C ALA A 195 -1.05 -20.04 11.47
N ASN A 196 -2.19 -19.96 12.15
CA ASN A 196 -3.51 -20.00 11.53
C ASN A 196 -4.27 -18.67 11.65
N PHE A 197 -3.64 -17.70 12.33
CA PHE A 197 -4.11 -16.33 12.40
C PHE A 197 -2.95 -15.35 12.26
N LEU A 198 -2.97 -14.53 11.20
CA LEU A 198 -1.96 -13.50 10.97
C LEU A 198 -2.52 -12.12 11.33
N ILE A 199 -1.70 -11.32 11.99
CA ILE A 199 -2.00 -9.92 12.26
C ILE A 199 -0.82 -9.11 11.73
N LEU A 200 -1.08 -8.24 10.77
CA LEU A 200 -0.06 -7.46 10.07
C LEU A 200 -0.35 -5.97 10.26
N ASP A 201 0.50 -5.27 10.98
CA ASP A 201 0.39 -3.82 11.20
C ASP A 201 1.37 -3.10 10.28
N GLU A 202 0.85 -2.46 9.21
CA GLU A 202 1.57 -1.75 8.14
C GLU A 202 2.70 -2.58 7.49
N PRO A 203 2.42 -3.82 7.01
CA PRO A 203 3.46 -4.70 6.48
C PRO A 203 4.07 -4.21 5.18
N THR A 204 3.40 -3.31 4.47
CA THR A 204 3.85 -2.73 3.20
C THR A 204 4.84 -1.58 3.35
N ASN A 205 4.96 -1.01 4.56
CA ASN A 205 5.96 0.00 4.82
C ASN A 205 7.36 -0.61 4.65
N HIS A 206 8.23 0.09 3.94
CA HIS A 206 9.60 -0.35 3.65
C HIS A 206 9.73 -1.56 2.70
N LEU A 207 8.63 -2.01 2.07
CA LEU A 207 8.65 -2.99 0.99
C LEU A 207 8.63 -2.27 -0.37
N ASP A 208 9.49 -2.72 -1.27
CA ASP A 208 9.39 -2.37 -2.68
C ASP A 208 8.19 -3.05 -3.36
N ILE A 209 7.89 -2.66 -4.57
CA ILE A 209 6.69 -3.15 -5.30
C ILE A 209 6.75 -4.68 -5.51
N GLN A 210 7.92 -5.24 -5.79
CA GLN A 210 8.07 -6.68 -6.01
C GLN A 210 7.81 -7.46 -4.72
N SER A 211 8.42 -7.07 -3.60
CA SER A 211 8.17 -7.69 -2.29
C SER A 211 6.71 -7.55 -1.84
N GLN A 212 6.04 -6.41 -2.15
CA GLN A 212 4.61 -6.24 -1.90
C GLN A 212 3.77 -7.24 -2.72
N GLN A 213 4.10 -7.44 -3.99
CA GLN A 213 3.38 -8.39 -4.85
C GLN A 213 3.56 -9.84 -4.37
N VAL A 214 4.78 -10.23 -3.98
CA VAL A 214 5.05 -11.55 -3.41
C VAL A 214 4.23 -11.78 -2.13
N LEU A 215 4.21 -10.81 -1.22
CA LEU A 215 3.43 -10.89 0.01
C LEU A 215 1.92 -10.95 -0.29
N GLN A 216 1.44 -10.14 -1.23
CA GLN A 216 0.05 -10.11 -1.66
C GLN A 216 -0.40 -11.45 -2.24
N GLN A 217 0.41 -12.03 -3.13
CA GLN A 217 0.14 -13.33 -3.72
C GLN A 217 0.09 -14.41 -2.63
N ALA A 218 1.08 -14.46 -1.74
CA ALA A 218 1.10 -15.42 -0.64
C ALA A 218 -0.14 -15.29 0.27
N LEU A 219 -0.56 -14.06 0.62
CA LEU A 219 -1.76 -13.82 1.42
C LEU A 219 -3.05 -14.22 0.69
N SER A 220 -3.11 -14.06 -0.63
CA SER A 220 -4.26 -14.49 -1.43
C SER A 220 -4.50 -16.00 -1.37
N GLU A 221 -3.43 -16.77 -1.27
CA GLU A 221 -3.41 -18.24 -1.22
C GLU A 221 -3.44 -18.80 0.22
N TYR A 222 -3.24 -17.92 1.21
CA TYR A 222 -3.18 -18.33 2.60
C TYR A 222 -4.54 -18.86 3.09
N PRO A 223 -4.60 -20.11 3.60
CA PRO A 223 -5.86 -20.76 3.98
C PRO A 223 -6.33 -20.42 5.41
N GLY A 224 -5.50 -19.70 6.18
CA GLY A 224 -5.86 -19.21 7.53
C GLY A 224 -6.67 -17.92 7.51
N SER A 225 -6.76 -17.27 8.67
CA SER A 225 -7.41 -15.98 8.84
C SER A 225 -6.38 -14.89 9.01
N TYR A 226 -6.69 -13.67 8.61
CA TYR A 226 -5.80 -12.54 8.87
C TYR A 226 -6.52 -11.21 9.05
N CYS A 227 -5.85 -10.34 9.81
CA CYS A 227 -6.17 -8.93 9.95
C CYS A 227 -4.98 -8.10 9.48
N ILE A 228 -5.21 -7.13 8.59
CA ILE A 228 -4.16 -6.27 8.05
C ILE A 228 -4.54 -4.82 8.29
N VAL A 229 -3.68 -4.08 8.97
CA VAL A 229 -3.70 -2.62 9.00
C VAL A 229 -2.80 -2.15 7.87
N SER A 230 -3.33 -1.43 6.90
CA SER A 230 -2.53 -0.79 5.86
C SER A 230 -3.28 0.39 5.23
N HIS A 231 -2.53 1.37 4.77
CA HIS A 231 -3.04 2.49 3.98
C HIS A 231 -2.94 2.21 2.47
N ASN A 232 -2.29 1.13 2.05
CA ASN A 232 -2.12 0.76 0.66
C ASN A 232 -3.35 0.02 0.12
N ARG A 233 -4.25 0.77 -0.55
CA ARG A 233 -5.48 0.22 -1.12
C ARG A 233 -5.21 -0.84 -2.19
N SER A 234 -4.28 -0.60 -3.10
CA SER A 234 -3.98 -1.54 -4.19
C SER A 234 -3.44 -2.89 -3.67
N PHE A 235 -2.78 -2.86 -2.51
CA PHE A 235 -2.36 -4.07 -1.80
C PHE A 235 -3.54 -4.80 -1.16
N LEU A 236 -4.48 -4.09 -0.52
CA LEU A 236 -5.57 -4.70 0.23
C LEU A 236 -6.71 -5.23 -0.65
N ASP A 237 -7.10 -4.51 -1.70
CA ASP A 237 -8.29 -4.79 -2.50
C ASP A 237 -8.41 -6.26 -3.00
N PRO A 238 -7.37 -6.89 -3.55
CA PRO A 238 -7.49 -8.25 -4.06
C PRO A 238 -7.48 -9.33 -2.99
N ILE A 239 -7.11 -9.01 -1.74
CA ILE A 239 -6.89 -10.01 -0.70
C ILE A 239 -7.89 -9.95 0.46
N VAL A 240 -8.64 -8.86 0.65
CA VAL A 240 -9.58 -8.72 1.76
C VAL A 240 -11.02 -8.92 1.34
N THR A 241 -11.83 -9.44 2.27
CA THR A 241 -13.27 -9.69 2.09
C THR A 241 -14.14 -8.97 3.11
N LYS A 242 -13.51 -8.39 4.12
CA LYS A 242 -14.17 -7.57 5.16
C LYS A 242 -13.31 -6.35 5.47
N VAL A 243 -13.95 -5.24 5.78
CA VAL A 243 -13.30 -4.02 6.25
C VAL A 243 -13.84 -3.67 7.63
N LEU A 244 -12.95 -3.47 8.58
CA LEU A 244 -13.24 -2.99 9.93
C LEU A 244 -12.78 -1.53 10.04
N GLU A 245 -13.74 -0.61 10.06
CA GLU A 245 -13.49 0.83 10.14
C GLU A 245 -13.42 1.28 11.59
N PHE A 246 -12.35 1.97 11.94
CA PHE A 246 -12.18 2.64 13.22
C PHE A 246 -12.38 4.14 13.07
N VAL A 247 -13.38 4.67 13.77
CA VAL A 247 -13.66 6.11 13.88
C VAL A 247 -13.43 6.52 15.35
N PRO A 248 -12.63 7.57 15.62
CA PRO A 248 -12.36 8.02 16.99
C PRO A 248 -13.65 8.30 17.76
N GLY A 249 -13.80 7.70 18.95
CA GLY A 249 -14.97 7.88 19.83
C GLY A 249 -16.21 7.08 19.41
N GLU A 250 -16.14 6.25 18.36
CA GLU A 250 -17.24 5.41 17.93
C GLU A 250 -16.87 3.92 18.03
N LYS A 251 -17.89 3.05 17.98
CA LYS A 251 -17.68 1.61 17.85
C LYS A 251 -17.18 1.29 16.45
N PRO A 252 -16.21 0.36 16.31
CA PRO A 252 -15.78 -0.10 14.99
C PRO A 252 -16.95 -0.60 14.16
N ARG A 253 -16.93 -0.26 12.88
CA ARG A 253 -17.99 -0.65 11.93
C ARG A 253 -17.46 -1.71 10.98
N VAL A 254 -18.28 -2.73 10.71
CA VAL A 254 -17.93 -3.83 9.81
C VAL A 254 -18.59 -3.61 8.46
N TYR A 255 -17.81 -3.69 7.40
CA TYR A 255 -18.29 -3.68 6.02
C TYR A 255 -17.89 -4.98 5.32
N LEU A 256 -18.82 -5.61 4.64
CA LEU A 256 -18.56 -6.76 3.79
C LEU A 256 -18.15 -6.28 2.41
N GLY A 257 -17.12 -6.91 1.85
CA GLY A 257 -16.49 -6.57 0.59
C GLY A 257 -15.04 -6.10 0.78
N ASN A 258 -14.44 -5.66 -0.31
CA ASN A 258 -13.07 -5.12 -0.31
C ASN A 258 -13.03 -3.62 0.08
N VAL A 259 -11.84 -3.01 0.03
CA VAL A 259 -11.67 -1.59 0.40
C VAL A 259 -12.38 -0.67 -0.59
N SER A 260 -12.44 -1.03 -1.87
CA SER A 260 -13.19 -0.28 -2.88
C SER A 260 -14.69 -0.27 -2.60
N ASP A 261 -15.28 -1.43 -2.30
CA ASP A 261 -16.68 -1.56 -1.91
C ASP A 261 -17.02 -0.75 -0.64
N TYR A 262 -16.08 -0.74 0.32
CA TYR A 262 -16.20 0.06 1.54
C TYR A 262 -16.26 1.55 1.22
N LEU A 263 -15.32 2.07 0.41
CA LEU A 263 -15.26 3.48 0.05
C LEU A 263 -16.52 3.93 -0.69
N GLU A 264 -17.03 3.14 -1.64
CA GLU A 264 -18.30 3.42 -2.33
C GLU A 264 -19.48 3.49 -1.35
N LYS A 265 -19.54 2.60 -0.36
CA LYS A 265 -20.60 2.61 0.67
C LYS A 265 -20.48 3.85 1.57
N VAL A 266 -19.28 4.23 1.97
CA VAL A 266 -19.04 5.43 2.79
C VAL A 266 -19.44 6.69 2.02
N GLU A 267 -19.00 6.84 0.76
CA GLU A 267 -19.38 7.97 -0.09
C GLU A 267 -20.90 8.05 -0.28
N ARG A 268 -21.55 6.91 -0.53
CA ARG A 268 -23.01 6.84 -0.68
C ARG A 268 -23.72 7.25 0.61
N ASN A 269 -23.27 6.78 1.78
CA ASN A 269 -23.85 7.14 3.06
C ASN A 269 -23.67 8.62 3.38
N GLN A 270 -22.49 9.19 3.09
CA GLN A 270 -22.22 10.63 3.23
C GLN A 270 -23.11 11.46 2.30
N ALA A 271 -23.32 11.04 1.07
CA ALA A 271 -24.20 11.71 0.13
C ALA A 271 -25.68 11.67 0.60
N LEU A 272 -26.12 10.53 1.16
CA LEU A 272 -27.46 10.39 1.73
C LEU A 272 -27.64 11.24 3.00
N ALA A 273 -26.64 11.28 3.88
CA ALA A 273 -26.65 12.13 5.08
C ALA A 273 -26.66 13.63 4.72
N ALA A 274 -25.86 14.04 3.73
CA ALA A 274 -25.88 15.41 3.22
C ALA A 274 -27.23 15.79 2.59
N ALA A 275 -27.88 14.86 1.91
CA ALA A 275 -29.22 15.05 1.35
C ALA A 275 -30.31 15.16 2.45
N ALA A 276 -30.14 14.41 3.55
CA ALA A 276 -31.06 14.42 4.70
C ALA A 276 -30.88 15.66 5.61
N ALA A 277 -29.69 16.27 5.61
CA ALA A 277 -29.35 17.46 6.41
C ALA A 277 -29.84 18.80 5.79
N LEU A 278 -30.43 18.78 4.60
CA LEU A 278 -31.08 19.96 4.00
C LEU A 278 -32.41 20.20 4.73
N PRO A 279 -32.68 21.40 5.28
CA PRO A 279 -33.94 21.69 5.96
C PRO A 279 -35.11 21.49 5.00
N PRO A 280 -36.25 20.93 5.45
CA PRO A 280 -37.42 20.75 4.62
C PRO A 280 -37.98 22.13 4.26
N SER A 281 -37.82 22.52 3.01
CA SER A 281 -38.54 23.68 2.47
C SER A 281 -40.00 23.29 2.27
N GLY A 282 -40.86 23.72 3.20
CA GLY A 282 -42.31 23.85 3.01
C GLY A 282 -43.09 22.54 2.97
N ALA A 283 -43.96 22.38 3.92
CA ALA A 283 -44.94 21.31 4.06
C ALA A 283 -45.67 20.96 2.75
N ALA A 284 -45.60 19.72 2.33
CA ALA A 284 -46.61 19.09 1.46
C ALA A 284 -46.67 17.58 1.79
N GLU A 285 -47.88 17.07 1.86
CA GLU A 285 -48.31 15.78 2.35
C GLU A 285 -47.67 14.54 1.69
N PRO A 286 -47.69 13.36 2.37
CA PRO A 286 -47.09 12.12 1.86
C PRO A 286 -48.05 11.45 0.87
N GLY A 287 -47.68 11.51 -0.41
CA GLY A 287 -48.44 10.73 -1.40
C GLY A 287 -48.35 11.26 -2.82
N ALA A 288 -47.21 11.21 -3.45
CA ALA A 288 -47.12 11.12 -4.91
C ALA A 288 -45.66 10.89 -5.31
N GLY A 289 -45.41 9.94 -6.22
CA GLY A 289 -44.11 9.57 -6.72
C GLY A 289 -43.32 10.78 -7.19
N LEU A 290 -42.11 10.93 -6.66
CA LEU A 290 -41.15 11.96 -7.04
C LEU A 290 -40.99 11.95 -8.55
N ASP A 291 -41.43 13.04 -9.20
CA ASP A 291 -41.35 13.25 -10.64
C ASP A 291 -39.89 13.03 -11.09
N ARG A 292 -39.72 12.19 -12.08
CA ARG A 292 -38.42 11.84 -12.70
C ARG A 292 -37.60 13.09 -13.07
N LYS A 293 -38.29 14.21 -13.28
CA LYS A 293 -37.73 15.52 -13.63
C LYS A 293 -37.16 16.27 -12.42
N ALA A 294 -37.76 16.11 -11.24
CA ALA A 294 -37.25 16.68 -9.99
C ALA A 294 -35.95 15.97 -9.52
N ARG A 295 -35.93 14.62 -9.68
CA ARG A 295 -34.75 13.81 -9.38
C ARG A 295 -33.57 14.15 -10.28
N ARG A 296 -33.80 14.33 -11.60
CA ARG A 296 -32.77 14.77 -12.55
C ARG A 296 -32.24 16.18 -12.27
N ARG A 297 -33.09 17.11 -11.81
CA ARG A 297 -32.67 18.44 -11.40
C ARG A 297 -31.78 18.41 -10.15
N MET A 298 -32.14 17.61 -9.17
CA MET A 298 -31.36 17.42 -7.93
C MET A 298 -30.00 16.77 -8.19
N GLU A 299 -29.97 15.74 -9.04
CA GLU A 299 -28.71 15.11 -9.49
C GLU A 299 -27.81 16.11 -10.25
N ALA A 300 -28.40 16.99 -11.08
CA ALA A 300 -27.66 18.02 -11.79
C ALA A 300 -27.11 19.12 -10.86
N GLU A 301 -27.86 19.54 -9.83
CA GLU A 301 -27.40 20.50 -8.83
C GLU A 301 -26.28 19.94 -7.96
N ILE A 302 -26.37 18.68 -7.54
CA ILE A 302 -25.31 17.99 -6.79
C ILE A 302 -24.04 17.90 -7.64
N ARG A 303 -24.19 17.55 -8.92
CA ARG A 303 -23.08 17.50 -9.87
C ARG A 303 -22.44 18.87 -10.07
N GLN A 304 -23.23 19.93 -10.20
CA GLN A 304 -22.72 21.31 -10.30
C GLN A 304 -22.00 21.77 -9.02
N LYS A 305 -22.53 21.46 -7.83
CA LYS A 305 -21.87 21.81 -6.55
C LYS A 305 -20.57 21.03 -6.38
N LYS A 306 -20.55 19.71 -6.72
CA LYS A 306 -19.34 18.89 -6.69
C LYS A 306 -18.27 19.45 -7.64
N THR A 307 -18.65 19.78 -8.87
CA THR A 307 -17.73 20.38 -9.86
C THR A 307 -17.21 21.73 -9.38
N ARG A 308 -18.04 22.58 -8.76
CA ARG A 308 -17.63 23.90 -8.28
C ARG A 308 -16.66 23.84 -7.09
N LEU A 309 -16.76 22.80 -6.24
CA LEU A 309 -15.85 22.58 -5.10
C LEU A 309 -14.57 21.87 -5.52
N LEU A 310 -14.64 20.93 -6.47
CA LEU A 310 -13.48 20.15 -6.91
C LEU A 310 -12.63 20.90 -7.95
N ARG A 311 -13.24 21.76 -8.76
CA ARG A 311 -12.54 22.50 -9.82
C ARG A 311 -11.30 23.27 -9.33
N PRO A 312 -11.36 24.09 -8.26
CA PRO A 312 -10.18 24.80 -7.79
C PRO A 312 -9.10 23.88 -7.21
N LEU A 313 -9.48 22.72 -6.69
CA LEU A 313 -8.52 21.71 -6.24
C LEU A 313 -7.87 20.98 -7.40
N GLN A 314 -8.63 20.67 -8.44
CA GLN A 314 -8.11 20.08 -9.67
C GLN A 314 -7.16 21.03 -10.42
N GLU A 315 -7.55 22.33 -10.56
CA GLU A 315 -6.69 23.33 -11.16
C GLU A 315 -5.39 23.53 -10.37
N LYS A 316 -5.43 23.44 -9.03
CA LYS A 316 -4.23 23.51 -8.19
C LYS A 316 -3.36 22.26 -8.33
N LEU A 317 -3.96 21.09 -8.48
CA LEU A 317 -3.27 19.82 -8.67
C LEU A 317 -2.56 19.80 -10.04
N GLU A 318 -3.24 20.21 -11.11
CA GLU A 318 -2.65 20.35 -12.45
C GLU A 318 -1.44 21.31 -12.45
N LEU A 319 -1.55 22.45 -11.78
CA LEU A 319 -0.43 23.39 -11.65
C LEU A 319 0.77 22.81 -10.91
N LEU A 320 0.53 22.02 -9.84
CA LEU A 320 1.60 21.34 -9.10
C LEU A 320 2.25 20.22 -9.95
N GLU A 321 1.47 19.47 -10.71
CA GLU A 321 1.96 18.44 -11.62
C GLU A 321 2.81 19.03 -12.75
N GLU A 322 2.40 20.17 -13.32
CA GLU A 322 3.21 20.90 -14.31
C GLU A 322 4.53 21.43 -13.71
N GLU A 323 4.49 21.93 -12.48
CA GLU A 323 5.68 22.43 -11.79
C GLU A 323 6.65 21.29 -11.43
N ILE A 324 6.15 20.14 -10.99
CA ILE A 324 6.95 18.93 -10.72
C ILE A 324 7.61 18.47 -12.02
N ALA A 325 6.88 18.35 -13.12
CA ALA A 325 7.43 17.92 -14.41
C ALA A 325 8.52 18.87 -14.93
N ARG A 326 8.35 20.17 -14.72
CA ARG A 326 9.33 21.18 -15.07
C ARG A 326 10.62 21.03 -14.26
N LEU A 327 10.50 20.89 -12.93
CA LEU A 327 11.64 20.73 -12.02
C LEU A 327 12.38 19.41 -12.25
N GLU A 328 11.68 18.32 -12.57
CA GLU A 328 12.28 17.04 -12.95
C GLU A 328 13.09 17.16 -14.25
N THR A 329 12.58 17.89 -15.23
CA THR A 329 13.29 18.16 -16.48
C THR A 329 14.56 18.99 -16.20
N GLU A 330 14.46 20.04 -15.39
CA GLU A 330 15.61 20.86 -15.01
C GLU A 330 16.68 20.06 -14.23
N LYS A 331 16.24 19.19 -13.32
CA LYS A 331 17.13 18.28 -12.58
C LYS A 331 17.87 17.34 -13.51
N THR A 332 17.19 16.80 -14.52
CA THR A 332 17.77 15.91 -15.53
C THR A 332 18.80 16.65 -16.40
N GLU A 333 18.50 17.89 -16.79
CA GLU A 333 19.43 18.74 -17.56
C GLU A 333 20.69 19.08 -16.76
N ILE A 334 20.55 19.44 -15.47
CA ILE A 334 21.69 19.72 -14.59
C ILE A 334 22.55 18.46 -14.43
N THR A 335 21.94 17.29 -14.23
CA THR A 335 22.67 16.03 -14.13
C THR A 335 23.44 15.72 -15.42
N SER A 336 22.81 15.91 -16.58
CA SER A 336 23.46 15.72 -17.88
C SER A 336 24.63 16.70 -18.11
N GLN A 337 24.54 17.92 -17.58
CA GLN A 337 25.64 18.90 -17.65
C GLN A 337 26.81 18.52 -16.74
N LEU A 338 26.53 17.98 -15.54
CA LEU A 338 27.57 17.51 -14.61
C LEU A 338 28.32 16.27 -15.13
N GLU A 339 27.71 15.45 -15.97
CA GLU A 339 28.36 14.29 -16.61
C GLU A 339 29.29 14.64 -17.77
N ARG A 340 29.32 15.89 -18.23
CA ARG A 340 30.17 16.32 -19.34
C ARG A 340 31.64 16.45 -18.89
N PRO A 341 32.58 15.86 -19.63
CA PRO A 341 33.98 15.89 -19.24
C PRO A 341 34.60 17.30 -19.19
N ASP A 342 34.10 18.22 -20.01
CA ASP A 342 34.54 19.63 -20.06
C ASP A 342 34.09 20.40 -18.82
N VAL A 343 32.90 20.10 -18.27
CA VAL A 343 32.40 20.71 -17.05
C VAL A 343 33.02 20.09 -15.79
N ALA A 344 33.27 18.78 -15.80
CA ALA A 344 33.91 18.08 -14.70
C ALA A 344 35.34 18.57 -14.39
N ALA A 345 36.00 19.20 -15.36
CA ALA A 345 37.35 19.80 -15.18
C ALA A 345 37.30 21.22 -14.59
N ASP A 346 36.15 21.88 -14.57
CA ASP A 346 35.95 23.24 -14.05
C ASP A 346 35.28 23.22 -12.66
N THR A 347 36.09 23.44 -11.63
CA THR A 347 35.62 23.37 -10.22
C THR A 347 34.54 24.42 -9.90
N GLU A 348 34.57 25.59 -10.55
CA GLU A 348 33.63 26.69 -10.32
C GLU A 348 32.24 26.33 -10.95
N ALA A 349 32.27 25.82 -12.18
CA ALA A 349 31.10 25.34 -12.87
C ALA A 349 30.39 24.14 -12.14
N VAL A 350 31.20 23.21 -11.61
CA VAL A 350 30.68 22.08 -10.81
C VAL A 350 30.03 22.56 -9.52
N MET A 351 30.62 23.53 -8.82
CA MET A 351 30.04 24.11 -7.60
C MET A 351 28.71 24.81 -7.89
N GLU A 352 28.61 25.58 -8.96
CA GLU A 352 27.37 26.28 -9.35
C GLU A 352 26.27 25.29 -9.71
N LEU A 353 26.54 24.29 -10.54
CA LEU A 353 25.58 23.25 -10.93
C LEU A 353 25.15 22.40 -9.74
N THR A 354 26.07 22.08 -8.82
CA THR A 354 25.70 21.34 -7.60
C THR A 354 24.77 22.16 -6.69
N SER A 355 25.01 23.46 -6.58
CA SER A 355 24.14 24.37 -5.82
C SER A 355 22.74 24.44 -6.45
N ARG A 356 22.65 24.57 -7.77
CA ARG A 356 21.38 24.54 -8.51
C ARG A 356 20.67 23.22 -8.34
N PHE A 357 21.36 22.09 -8.44
CA PHE A 357 20.80 20.77 -8.21
C PHE A 357 20.15 20.65 -6.83
N GLN A 358 20.85 21.08 -5.76
CA GLN A 358 20.32 21.07 -4.40
C GLN A 358 19.10 21.97 -4.24
N GLN A 359 19.07 23.12 -4.92
CA GLN A 359 17.94 24.02 -4.89
C GLN A 359 16.71 23.43 -5.58
N THR A 360 16.88 22.84 -6.77
CA THR A 360 15.83 22.17 -7.54
C THR A 360 15.28 20.95 -6.77
N ASP A 361 16.15 20.20 -6.10
CA ASP A 361 15.75 19.04 -5.28
C ASP A 361 14.89 19.44 -4.09
N ARG A 362 15.23 20.52 -3.38
CA ARG A 362 14.40 21.08 -2.28
C ARG A 362 13.05 21.61 -2.76
N GLN A 363 13.00 22.19 -3.96
CA GLN A 363 11.74 22.66 -4.54
C GLN A 363 10.86 21.48 -4.91
N LEU A 364 11.42 20.41 -5.47
CA LEU A 364 10.72 19.16 -5.74
C LEU A 364 10.11 18.55 -4.47
N GLU A 365 10.89 18.44 -3.39
CA GLU A 365 10.38 17.95 -2.10
C GLU A 365 9.20 18.80 -1.57
N THR A 366 9.29 20.13 -1.74
CA THR A 366 8.21 21.03 -1.33
C THR A 366 6.95 20.82 -2.18
N CYS A 367 7.10 20.68 -3.50
CA CYS A 367 5.98 20.40 -4.40
C CYS A 367 5.33 19.03 -4.11
N PHE A 368 6.11 17.99 -3.88
CA PHE A 368 5.59 16.67 -3.47
C PHE A 368 4.85 16.71 -2.13
N THR A 369 5.35 17.49 -1.17
CA THR A 369 4.67 17.66 0.12
C THR A 369 3.32 18.39 -0.01
N GLN A 370 3.20 19.29 -0.99
CA GLN A 370 1.94 20.00 -1.27
C GLN A 370 0.97 19.19 -2.15
N TRP A 371 1.50 18.29 -2.95
CA TRP A 371 0.74 17.38 -3.81
C TRP A 371 0.14 16.21 -3.02
N ALA A 372 0.84 15.67 -2.00
CA ALA A 372 0.39 14.60 -1.09
C ALA A 372 -0.66 15.13 -0.09
#